data_2425f0dd9754cf3cccd105655c27d486
#
_entry.id   2425f0dd9754cf3cccd105655c27d486
#
_cell.length_a   1.000
_cell.length_b   1.000
_cell.length_c   1.000
_cell.angle_alpha   90.00
_cell.angle_beta   90.00
_cell.angle_gamma   90.00
#
_symmetry.space_group_name_H-M   'P 1'
#
loop_
_entity.id
_entity.type
_entity.pdbx_description
1 polymer ?
#
loop_
_entity_poly.entity_id
_entity_poly.type
_entity_poly.pdbx_seq_one_letter_code
_entity_poly.pdbx_strand_id
1 'polypeptide(L)'
;MNIIITHGHIFGISYDTSDLESFAKSENSQLAIFGHTHIAEIIKEKNFTLINPGSCYSPRMNLPPSFATILIDGKSKSVQTTFYKINISLEEGVSFDEFVPPKTNFREF
;
A
#
# COMPACT_ATOMS: atom_id res chain seq x y z
N MET A 1 0.47 14.19 -12.97
CA MET A 1 0.62 12.79 -12.52
C MET A 1 -0.75 12.12 -12.45
N ASN A 2 -0.84 10.92 -12.95
CA ASN A 2 -2.08 10.13 -12.87
C ASN A 2 -1.99 9.13 -11.73
N ILE A 3 -3.05 9.03 -10.94
CA ILE A 3 -3.11 8.17 -9.77
C ILE A 3 -4.37 7.29 -9.88
N ILE A 4 -4.19 5.99 -9.68
CA ILE A 4 -5.30 5.04 -9.60
C ILE A 4 -5.53 4.73 -8.12
N ILE A 5 -6.78 4.84 -7.67
CA ILE A 5 -7.19 4.42 -6.34
C ILE A 5 -8.35 3.46 -6.51
N THR A 6 -8.22 2.27 -5.97
CA THR A 6 -9.24 1.24 -6.11
C THR A 6 -9.26 0.34 -4.87
N HIS A 7 -10.42 -0.26 -4.57
CA HIS A 7 -10.46 -1.34 -3.58
C HIS A 7 -9.63 -2.53 -4.07
N GLY A 8 -9.67 -2.84 -5.35
CA GLY A 8 -8.81 -3.82 -5.98
C GLY A 8 -9.40 -5.20 -6.16
N HIS A 9 -10.54 -5.50 -5.54
CA HIS A 9 -11.11 -6.86 -5.53
C HIS A 9 -11.36 -7.45 -6.93
N ILE A 10 -11.62 -6.61 -7.93
CA ILE A 10 -11.86 -7.07 -9.30
C ILE A 10 -10.57 -7.39 -10.07
N PHE A 11 -9.40 -7.08 -9.52
CA PHE A 11 -8.12 -7.28 -10.19
C PHE A 11 -7.39 -8.54 -9.72
N GLY A 12 -8.06 -9.42 -8.96
CA GLY A 12 -7.45 -10.66 -8.50
C GLY A 12 -6.27 -10.46 -7.57
N ILE A 13 -6.23 -9.38 -6.82
CA ILE A 13 -5.07 -8.99 -6.00
C ILE A 13 -4.78 -9.93 -4.83
N SER A 14 -5.72 -10.83 -4.49
CA SER A 14 -5.45 -11.89 -3.50
C SER A 14 -4.45 -12.92 -4.02
N TYR A 15 -4.25 -12.98 -5.33
CA TYR A 15 -3.30 -13.89 -5.98
C TYR A 15 -1.99 -13.18 -6.31
N ASP A 16 -2.07 -12.07 -7.04
CA ASP A 16 -0.93 -11.22 -7.35
C ASP A 16 -1.41 -9.82 -7.75
N THR A 17 -0.49 -8.93 -8.05
CA THR A 17 -0.79 -7.54 -8.40
C THR A 17 -0.67 -7.27 -9.90
N SER A 18 -0.42 -8.29 -10.73
CA SER A 18 -0.10 -8.09 -12.13
C SER A 18 -1.22 -7.45 -12.94
N ASP A 19 -2.47 -7.83 -12.70
CA ASP A 19 -3.60 -7.26 -13.43
C ASP A 19 -3.79 -5.78 -13.08
N LEU A 20 -3.67 -5.43 -11.78
CA LEU A 20 -3.76 -4.04 -11.37
C LEU A 20 -2.61 -3.20 -11.92
N GLU A 21 -1.39 -3.73 -11.89
CA GLU A 21 -0.23 -3.06 -12.44
C GLU A 21 -0.40 -2.81 -13.94
N SER A 22 -0.85 -3.81 -14.69
CA SER A 22 -1.10 -3.68 -16.12
C SER A 22 -2.16 -2.64 -16.42
N PHE A 23 -3.25 -2.64 -15.67
CA PHE A 23 -4.31 -1.65 -15.84
C PHE A 23 -3.77 -0.24 -15.56
N ALA A 24 -3.08 -0.04 -14.45
CA ALA A 24 -2.55 1.26 -14.07
C ALA A 24 -1.57 1.80 -15.11
N LYS A 25 -0.70 0.94 -15.63
CA LYS A 25 0.25 1.32 -16.68
C LYS A 25 -0.46 1.67 -17.98
N SER A 26 -1.54 0.96 -18.34
CA SER A 26 -2.33 1.27 -19.54
C SER A 26 -3.02 2.63 -19.42
N GLU A 27 -3.28 3.11 -18.22
CA GLU A 27 -3.87 4.42 -17.96
C GLU A 27 -2.81 5.51 -17.73
N ASN A 28 -1.55 5.22 -18.02
CA ASN A 28 -0.41 6.13 -17.80
C ASN A 28 -0.32 6.60 -16.33
N SER A 29 -0.60 5.73 -15.40
CA SER A 29 -0.52 6.02 -13.97
C SER A 29 0.88 5.79 -13.45
N GLN A 30 1.35 6.68 -12.59
CA GLN A 30 2.63 6.56 -11.89
C GLN A 30 2.45 6.02 -10.46
N LEU A 31 1.22 5.97 -9.98
CA LEU A 31 0.91 5.53 -8.64
C LEU A 31 -0.43 4.80 -8.63
N ALA A 32 -0.47 3.61 -8.06
CA ALA A 32 -1.70 2.89 -7.80
C ALA A 32 -1.80 2.54 -6.32
N ILE A 33 -2.96 2.79 -5.73
CA ILE A 33 -3.26 2.53 -4.33
C ILE A 33 -4.43 1.56 -4.28
N PHE A 34 -4.29 0.50 -3.51
CA PHE A 34 -5.33 -0.52 -3.39
C PHE A 34 -5.48 -1.01 -1.96
N GLY A 35 -6.53 -1.76 -1.71
CA GLY A 35 -6.82 -2.32 -0.39
C GLY A 35 -7.20 -3.79 -0.50
N HIS A 36 -8.32 -4.16 0.09
CA HIS A 36 -8.94 -5.49 0.06
C HIS A 36 -8.19 -6.57 0.85
N THR A 37 -6.89 -6.74 0.64
CA THR A 37 -6.13 -7.83 1.27
C THR A 37 -5.87 -7.60 2.76
N HIS A 38 -5.96 -6.36 3.24
CA HIS A 38 -5.57 -5.95 4.60
C HIS A 38 -4.09 -6.20 4.91
N ILE A 39 -3.26 -6.20 3.88
CA ILE A 39 -1.83 -6.47 4.01
C ILE A 39 -1.06 -5.25 3.50
N ALA A 40 -0.31 -4.60 4.40
CA ALA A 40 0.53 -3.48 4.03
C ALA A 40 1.64 -3.94 3.08
N GLU A 41 1.77 -3.27 1.94
CA GLU A 41 2.78 -3.63 0.96
C GLU A 41 3.13 -2.46 0.05
N ILE A 42 4.34 -2.47 -0.48
CA ILE A 42 4.77 -1.50 -1.48
C ILE A 42 5.61 -2.20 -2.53
N ILE A 43 5.33 -1.89 -3.80
CA ILE A 43 6.15 -2.31 -4.92
C ILE A 43 6.59 -1.05 -5.63
N LYS A 44 7.89 -0.83 -5.70
CA LYS A 44 8.44 0.39 -6.27
C LYS A 44 9.32 0.06 -7.47
N GLU A 45 8.89 0.54 -8.63
CA GLU A 45 9.64 0.46 -9.88
C GLU A 45 10.11 1.87 -10.26
N LYS A 46 10.90 1.98 -11.33
CA LYS A 46 11.50 3.26 -11.73
C LYS A 46 10.48 4.38 -11.92
N ASN A 47 9.36 4.10 -12.60
CA ASN A 47 8.35 5.11 -12.94
C ASN A 47 6.96 4.73 -12.45
N PHE A 48 6.87 3.82 -11.48
CA PHE A 48 5.60 3.32 -11.00
C PHE A 48 5.71 2.82 -9.58
N THR A 49 4.73 3.18 -8.74
CA THR A 49 4.66 2.73 -7.35
C THR A 49 3.27 2.16 -7.09
N LEU A 50 3.23 0.99 -6.49
CA LEU A 50 2.00 0.31 -6.08
C LEU A 50 1.99 0.20 -4.56
N ILE A 51 0.92 0.64 -3.91
CA ILE A 51 0.85 0.72 -2.45
C ILE A 51 -0.46 0.13 -1.96
N ASN A 52 -0.35 -0.72 -0.94
CA ASN A 52 -1.46 -1.06 -0.05
C ASN A 52 -1.11 -0.56 1.34
N PRO A 53 -1.84 0.39 1.91
CA PRO A 53 -1.51 0.94 3.24
C PRO A 53 -1.76 -0.04 4.40
N GLY A 54 -2.34 -1.20 4.14
CA GLY A 54 -2.73 -2.14 5.17
C GLY A 54 -4.12 -1.84 5.71
N SER A 55 -4.41 -2.34 6.89
CA SER A 55 -5.69 -2.11 7.55
C SER A 55 -5.47 -1.43 8.91
N CYS A 56 -6.23 -0.39 9.18
CA CYS A 56 -6.15 0.31 10.45
C CYS A 56 -6.87 -0.43 11.59
N TYR A 57 -7.64 -1.48 11.29
CA TYR A 57 -8.41 -2.18 12.32
C TYR A 57 -8.39 -3.71 12.20
N SER A 58 -8.08 -4.27 11.05
CA SER A 58 -8.15 -5.73 10.81
C SER A 58 -7.00 -6.21 9.94
N PRO A 59 -5.74 -6.00 10.36
CA PRO A 59 -4.59 -6.41 9.57
C PRO A 59 -4.49 -7.94 9.47
N ARG A 60 -3.84 -8.40 8.40
CA ARG A 60 -3.56 -9.82 8.15
C ARG A 60 -2.06 -10.06 8.12
N MET A 61 -1.67 -11.32 8.07
CA MET A 61 -0.27 -11.76 8.00
C MET A 61 0.57 -11.31 9.20
N ASN A 62 -0.06 -11.24 10.39
CA ASN A 62 0.58 -10.79 11.63
C ASN A 62 1.17 -9.36 11.54
N LEU A 63 0.66 -8.56 10.62
CA LEU A 63 1.05 -7.17 10.52
C LEU A 63 0.33 -6.31 11.55
N PRO A 64 0.92 -5.21 12.00
CA PRO A 64 0.22 -4.28 12.89
C PRO A 64 -0.88 -3.53 12.13
N PRO A 65 -1.87 -3.00 12.85
CA PRO A 65 -2.76 -1.99 12.26
C PRO A 65 -1.92 -0.84 11.73
N SER A 66 -2.25 -0.33 10.55
CA SER A 66 -1.37 0.60 9.87
C SER A 66 -2.12 1.59 8.98
N PHE A 67 -1.41 2.64 8.61
CA PHE A 67 -1.77 3.56 7.55
C PHE A 67 -0.50 4.05 6.87
N ALA A 68 -0.64 4.79 5.80
CA ALA A 68 0.49 5.33 5.08
C ALA A 68 0.27 6.80 4.73
N THR A 69 1.35 7.54 4.63
CA THR A 69 1.36 8.87 4.04
C THR A 69 2.14 8.84 2.73
N ILE A 70 1.69 9.60 1.77
CA ILE A 70 2.32 9.65 0.45
C ILE A 70 2.60 11.11 0.11
N LEU A 71 3.87 11.41 -0.12
CA LEU A 71 4.29 12.74 -0.57
C LEU A 71 4.56 12.68 -2.06
N ILE A 72 3.84 13.50 -2.82
CA ILE A 72 3.90 13.49 -4.27
C ILE A 72 4.44 14.84 -4.75
N ASP A 73 5.46 14.80 -5.60
CA ASP A 73 5.91 15.96 -6.35
C ASP A 73 5.44 15.79 -7.80
N GLY A 74 4.49 16.63 -8.20
CA GLY A 74 3.89 16.55 -9.54
C GLY A 74 4.85 16.92 -10.67
N LYS A 75 5.89 17.70 -10.41
CA LYS A 75 6.89 18.10 -11.42
C LYS A 75 7.87 16.97 -11.70
N SER A 76 8.49 16.44 -10.65
CA SER A 76 9.45 15.33 -10.77
C SER A 76 8.76 13.98 -10.90
N LYS A 77 7.46 13.89 -10.63
CA LYS A 77 6.68 12.66 -10.54
C LYS A 77 7.24 11.71 -9.48
N SER A 78 7.87 12.26 -8.43
CA SER A 78 8.37 11.45 -7.34
C SER A 78 7.27 11.12 -6.34
N VAL A 79 7.38 9.94 -5.76
CA VAL A 79 6.44 9.43 -4.76
C VAL A 79 7.27 8.95 -3.58
N GLN A 80 7.04 9.54 -2.41
CA GLN A 80 7.65 9.10 -1.15
C GLN A 80 6.57 8.56 -0.25
N THR A 81 6.72 7.33 0.20
CA THR A 81 5.73 6.65 1.03
C THR A 81 6.33 6.34 2.39
N THR A 82 5.58 6.65 3.44
CA THR A 82 5.93 6.27 4.80
C THR A 82 4.77 5.49 5.39
N PHE A 83 5.06 4.30 5.91
CA PHE A 83 4.07 3.49 6.61
C PHE A 83 4.19 3.72 8.11
N TYR A 84 3.06 3.75 8.79
CA TYR A 84 2.99 3.91 10.24
C TYR A 84 2.17 2.78 10.84
N LYS A 85 2.70 2.16 11.89
CA LYS A 85 1.90 1.24 12.71
C LYS A 85 1.19 2.03 13.80
N ILE A 86 0.00 1.58 14.14
CA ILE A 86 -0.86 2.22 15.13
C ILE A 86 -0.73 1.45 16.43
N ASN A 87 -0.34 2.14 17.50
CA ASN A 87 -0.25 1.58 18.83
C ASN A 87 -1.39 2.14 19.68
N ILE A 88 -2.13 1.26 20.34
CA ILE A 88 -3.24 1.66 21.22
C ILE A 88 -2.96 1.12 22.61
N SER A 89 -2.98 1.99 23.60
CA SER A 89 -2.77 1.67 25.01
C SER A 89 -3.83 2.35 25.85
N LEU A 90 -4.35 1.65 26.84
CA LEU A 90 -5.28 2.24 27.81
C LEU A 90 -4.62 3.33 28.65
N GLU A 91 -3.31 3.24 28.87
CA GLU A 91 -2.57 4.20 29.66
C GLU A 91 -2.07 5.39 28.85
N GLU A 92 -1.56 5.14 27.65
CA GLU A 92 -0.88 6.15 26.84
C GLU A 92 -1.71 6.66 25.64
N GLY A 93 -2.88 6.05 25.39
CA GLY A 93 -3.72 6.43 24.26
C GLY A 93 -3.22 5.86 22.95
N VAL A 94 -3.25 6.67 21.91
CA VAL A 94 -2.89 6.27 20.53
C VAL A 94 -1.57 6.91 20.15
N SER A 95 -0.67 6.12 19.62
CA SER A 95 0.60 6.61 19.06
C SER A 95 0.91 5.92 17.74
N PHE A 96 1.84 6.49 17.00
CA PHE A 96 2.22 5.98 15.68
C PHE A 96 3.73 5.85 15.61
N ASP A 97 4.20 4.74 15.05
CA ASP A 97 5.61 4.54 14.74
C ASP A 97 5.79 4.17 13.29
N GLU A 98 6.83 4.68 12.67
CA GLU A 98 7.17 4.27 11.33
C GLU A 98 7.53 2.79 11.29
N PHE A 99 7.13 2.11 10.22
CA PHE A 99 7.59 0.75 9.97
C PHE A 99 7.71 0.51 8.46
N VAL A 100 8.51 -0.48 8.11
CA VAL A 100 8.67 -0.91 6.72
C VAL A 100 7.91 -2.23 6.57
N PRO A 101 6.92 -2.28 5.68
CA PRO A 101 6.21 -3.54 5.44
C PRO A 101 7.21 -4.60 4.99
N PRO A 102 7.13 -5.82 5.54
CA PRO A 102 8.02 -6.88 5.11
C PRO A 102 7.73 -7.25 3.66
N LYS A 103 8.74 -7.68 2.93
CA LYS A 103 8.54 -8.33 1.64
C LYS A 103 7.84 -9.65 1.91
N THR A 104 6.71 -9.85 1.28
CA THR A 104 5.92 -11.05 1.52
C THR A 104 5.79 -11.84 0.23
N ASN A 105 5.85 -13.15 0.37
CA ASN A 105 5.58 -14.10 -0.71
C ASN A 105 4.24 -14.79 -0.48
N PHE A 106 3.33 -14.11 0.21
CA PHE A 106 2.04 -14.69 0.56
C PHE A 106 1.18 -15.08 -0.65
N ARG A 107 1.56 -14.59 -1.83
CA ARG A 107 0.89 -14.92 -3.09
C ARG A 107 1.55 -16.08 -3.83
N GLU A 108 2.60 -16.64 -3.28
CA GLU A 108 3.35 -17.74 -3.90
C GLU A 108 2.93 -19.09 -3.34
N PHE A 109 1.68 -19.42 -3.47
CA PHE A 109 1.26 -20.76 -3.06
C PHE A 109 0.74 -21.57 -4.20
#